data_28421f6b4a5a58b50865cb01a8ea02e1
#
_entry.id   28421f6b4a5a58b50865cb01a8ea02e1
#
_cell.length_a   1.000
_cell.length_b   1.000
_cell.length_c   1.000
_cell.angle_alpha   90.00
_cell.angle_beta   90.00
_cell.angle_gamma   90.00
#
_symmetry.space_group_name_H-M   'P 1'
#
loop_
_entity.id
_entity.type
_entity.pdbx_description
1 polymer ?
#
loop_
_entity_poly.entity_id
_entity_poly.type
_entity_poly.pdbx_seq_one_letter_code
_entity_poly.pdbx_strand_id
1 'polypeptide(L)'
;MRKLTLILTISSLALAQRHPVVARYCVGCHSPAMKAGGLVLTGLDFAKAGDDATTWEKVLRQVQSGAMPPAGLPRPDAATVASFAKSVAETLDRAALLKPDPGAPMPHRLNRMEYSNAVRDLLALDTQPGLQLPVDESGFGFDNMADLLSMSPMACRLTSRATDR
;
A
#
# COMPACT_ATOMS: atom_id res chain seq x y z
N MET A 1 8.17 30.69 56.01
CA MET A 1 7.11 30.89 54.99
C MET A 1 7.47 30.11 53.73
N ARG A 2 6.92 28.87 53.56
CA ARG A 2 7.18 28.02 52.40
C ARG A 2 6.18 28.39 51.29
N LYS A 3 6.68 28.92 50.17
CA LYS A 3 5.87 29.19 48.99
C LYS A 3 5.59 27.87 48.28
N LEU A 4 4.34 27.41 48.35
CA LEU A 4 3.85 26.22 47.63
C LEU A 4 3.56 26.62 46.17
N THR A 5 4.46 26.26 45.25
CA THR A 5 4.27 26.51 43.83
C THR A 5 3.38 25.38 43.27
N LEU A 6 2.14 25.71 42.98
CA LEU A 6 1.17 24.80 42.36
C LEU A 6 1.52 24.67 40.88
N ILE A 7 2.13 23.54 40.46
CA ILE A 7 2.38 23.22 39.07
C ILE A 7 1.09 22.67 38.48
N LEU A 8 0.41 23.50 37.69
CA LEU A 8 -0.78 23.11 36.93
C LEU A 8 -0.33 22.33 35.72
N THR A 9 -0.36 21.00 35.78
CA THR A 9 -0.12 20.12 34.60
C THR A 9 -1.34 20.17 33.71
N ILE A 10 -1.26 20.92 32.61
CA ILE A 10 -2.26 20.90 31.56
C ILE A 10 -2.07 19.59 30.78
N SER A 11 -2.87 18.58 31.14
CA SER A 11 -2.99 17.38 30.31
C SER A 11 -3.65 17.75 28.98
N SER A 12 -2.85 17.96 27.95
CA SER A 12 -3.36 18.11 26.58
C SER A 12 -4.02 16.81 26.17
N LEU A 13 -5.35 16.72 26.23
CA LEU A 13 -6.09 15.67 25.55
C LEU A 13 -5.79 15.83 24.05
N ALA A 14 -5.00 14.93 23.50
CA ALA A 14 -4.78 14.81 22.07
C ALA A 14 -6.08 14.30 21.42
N LEU A 15 -6.96 15.23 21.07
CA LEU A 15 -8.13 14.92 20.24
C LEU A 15 -7.64 14.56 18.85
N ALA A 16 -8.05 13.38 18.34
CA ALA A 16 -7.76 12.97 16.98
C ALA A 16 -8.14 14.10 15.99
N GLN A 17 -7.13 14.63 15.30
CA GLN A 17 -7.31 15.77 14.41
C GLN A 17 -7.79 15.26 13.03
N ARG A 18 -9.10 15.44 12.78
CA ARG A 18 -9.66 15.18 11.44
C ARG A 18 -9.33 16.32 10.51
N HIS A 19 -8.90 15.96 9.29
CA HIS A 19 -8.76 16.96 8.25
C HIS A 19 -10.13 17.58 7.90
N PRO A 20 -10.26 18.91 7.76
CA PRO A 20 -11.55 19.58 7.51
C PRO A 20 -12.31 19.06 6.29
N VAL A 21 -11.61 18.73 5.20
CA VAL A 21 -12.21 18.15 3.99
C VAL A 21 -12.85 16.80 4.31
N VAL A 22 -12.17 15.94 5.06
CA VAL A 22 -12.71 14.62 5.47
C VAL A 22 -13.94 14.80 6.34
N ALA A 23 -13.88 15.70 7.31
CA ALA A 23 -15.00 15.99 8.20
C ALA A 23 -16.24 16.48 7.45
N ARG A 24 -16.05 17.30 6.41
CA ARG A 24 -17.16 17.93 5.68
C ARG A 24 -17.73 17.07 4.56
N TYR A 25 -16.88 16.33 3.82
CA TYR A 25 -17.28 15.68 2.57
C TYR A 25 -17.24 14.15 2.59
N CYS A 26 -16.61 13.54 3.59
CA CYS A 26 -16.36 12.09 3.58
C CYS A 26 -17.08 11.33 4.68
N VAL A 27 -17.09 11.85 5.93
CA VAL A 27 -17.57 11.08 7.10
C VAL A 27 -19.06 10.77 7.08
N GLY A 28 -19.87 11.51 6.33
CA GLY A 28 -21.31 11.21 6.20
C GLY A 28 -21.56 9.80 5.68
N CYS A 29 -20.80 9.38 4.67
CA CYS A 29 -20.89 8.05 4.09
C CYS A 29 -19.86 7.06 4.70
N HIS A 30 -18.67 7.54 5.09
CA HIS A 30 -17.61 6.73 5.66
C HIS A 30 -17.57 6.80 7.19
N SER A 31 -18.73 6.61 7.81
CA SER A 31 -18.94 6.52 9.26
C SER A 31 -19.16 5.07 9.70
N PRO A 32 -19.05 4.76 11.01
CA PRO A 32 -19.34 3.42 11.53
C PRO A 32 -20.74 2.91 11.22
N ALA A 33 -21.71 3.82 11.06
CA ALA A 33 -23.09 3.48 10.77
C ALA A 33 -23.30 3.09 9.30
N MET A 34 -22.68 3.80 8.34
CA MET A 34 -22.88 3.57 6.91
C MET A 34 -21.81 2.69 6.26
N LYS A 35 -20.57 2.82 6.66
CA LYS A 35 -19.41 2.03 6.16
C LYS A 35 -19.38 1.88 4.64
N ALA A 36 -19.66 2.95 3.91
CA ALA A 36 -19.68 2.91 2.45
C ALA A 36 -18.36 2.36 1.90
N GLY A 37 -18.44 1.34 1.03
CA GLY A 37 -17.26 0.63 0.53
C GLY A 37 -16.42 -0.08 1.58
N GLY A 38 -16.98 -0.39 2.76
CA GLY A 38 -16.28 -1.01 3.87
C GLY A 38 -15.30 -0.07 4.62
N LEU A 39 -15.28 1.22 4.27
CA LEU A 39 -14.34 2.19 4.79
C LEU A 39 -14.96 3.06 5.88
N VAL A 40 -14.21 3.27 6.98
CA VAL A 40 -14.56 4.17 8.09
C VAL A 40 -13.46 5.20 8.26
N LEU A 41 -13.80 6.50 8.19
CA LEU A 41 -12.85 7.61 8.27
C LEU A 41 -13.01 8.44 9.56
N THR A 42 -14.03 8.18 10.37
CA THR A 42 -14.35 9.02 11.54
C THR A 42 -13.34 8.92 12.68
N GLY A 43 -12.62 7.81 12.79
CA GLY A 43 -11.64 7.56 13.84
C GLY A 43 -10.19 7.85 13.45
N LEU A 44 -9.94 8.21 12.18
CA LEU A 44 -8.59 8.42 11.69
C LEU A 44 -8.05 9.79 12.14
N ASP A 45 -6.85 9.77 12.71
CA ASP A 45 -6.09 10.96 13.04
C ASP A 45 -5.20 11.38 11.88
N PHE A 46 -5.47 12.53 11.29
CA PHE A 46 -4.68 13.02 10.16
C PHE A 46 -3.23 13.34 10.56
N ALA A 47 -3.00 13.75 11.80
CA ALA A 47 -1.63 14.00 12.27
C ALA A 47 -0.79 12.71 12.35
N LYS A 48 -1.46 11.56 12.42
CA LYS A 48 -0.85 10.21 12.45
C LYS A 48 -1.18 9.41 11.20
N ALA A 49 -1.34 10.08 10.05
CA ALA A 49 -1.73 9.41 8.82
C ALA A 49 -0.78 8.27 8.41
N GLY A 50 0.48 8.32 8.83
CA GLY A 50 1.44 7.24 8.60
C GLY A 50 1.08 5.92 9.29
N ASP A 51 0.34 5.94 10.41
CA ASP A 51 -0.09 4.72 11.10
C ASP A 51 -1.17 3.97 10.29
N ASP A 52 -1.93 4.70 9.46
CA ASP A 52 -2.97 4.19 8.57
C ASP A 52 -2.67 4.50 7.10
N ALA A 53 -1.39 4.46 6.70
CA ALA A 53 -0.92 4.90 5.39
C ALA A 53 -1.71 4.28 4.23
N THR A 54 -1.96 2.98 4.25
CA THR A 54 -2.73 2.28 3.22
C THR A 54 -4.13 2.86 3.02
N THR A 55 -4.78 3.28 4.11
CA THR A 55 -6.11 3.91 4.06
C THR A 55 -6.03 5.30 3.47
N TRP A 56 -5.05 6.11 3.89
CA TRP A 56 -4.88 7.46 3.38
C TRP A 56 -4.43 7.50 1.92
N GLU A 57 -3.63 6.54 1.46
CA GLU A 57 -3.29 6.37 0.05
C GLU A 57 -4.50 6.04 -0.81
N LYS A 58 -5.41 5.18 -0.31
CA LYS A 58 -6.68 4.92 -0.99
C LYS A 58 -7.53 6.18 -1.10
N VAL A 59 -7.64 6.95 -0.01
CA VAL A 59 -8.36 8.24 0.00
C VAL A 59 -7.75 9.19 -1.02
N LEU A 60 -6.43 9.36 -1.01
CA LEU A 60 -5.70 10.22 -1.93
C LEU A 60 -5.98 9.85 -3.39
N ARG A 61 -5.85 8.58 -3.74
CA ARG A 61 -6.10 8.07 -5.10
C ARG A 61 -7.54 8.32 -5.56
N GLN A 62 -8.53 8.06 -4.71
CA GLN A 62 -9.93 8.27 -5.04
C GLN A 62 -10.31 9.75 -5.20
N VAL A 63 -9.70 10.62 -4.42
CA VAL A 63 -9.91 12.07 -4.54
C VAL A 63 -9.22 12.62 -5.79
N GLN A 64 -7.99 12.22 -6.06
CA GLN A 64 -7.23 12.66 -7.24
C GLN A 64 -7.87 12.19 -8.57
N SER A 65 -8.40 10.97 -8.60
CA SER A 65 -9.11 10.45 -9.77
C SER A 65 -10.51 11.08 -9.97
N GLY A 66 -10.96 11.88 -9.00
CA GLY A 66 -12.32 12.45 -9.03
C GLY A 66 -13.44 11.41 -8.76
N ALA A 67 -13.11 10.18 -8.34
CA ALA A 67 -14.11 9.18 -8.00
C ALA A 67 -14.83 9.51 -6.68
N MET A 68 -14.17 10.24 -5.77
CA MET A 68 -14.73 10.66 -4.50
C MET A 68 -14.59 12.17 -4.28
N PRO A 69 -15.63 12.83 -3.73
CA PRO A 69 -17.00 12.34 -3.49
C PRO A 69 -17.70 11.93 -4.80
N PRO A 70 -18.71 11.02 -4.75
CA PRO A 70 -19.45 10.58 -5.95
C PRO A 70 -20.15 11.73 -6.70
N ALA A 71 -20.40 11.56 -7.98
CA ALA A 71 -21.17 12.52 -8.76
C ALA A 71 -22.57 12.72 -8.15
N GLY A 72 -23.06 13.96 -8.15
CA GLY A 72 -24.36 14.32 -7.58
C GLY A 72 -24.34 14.65 -6.08
N LEU A 73 -23.21 14.46 -5.38
CA LEU A 73 -23.04 14.89 -4.00
C LEU A 73 -22.20 16.18 -3.90
N PRO A 74 -22.29 16.93 -2.79
CA PRO A 74 -21.45 18.09 -2.57
C PRO A 74 -19.97 17.74 -2.68
N ARG A 75 -19.24 18.53 -3.48
CA ARG A 75 -17.81 18.34 -3.71
C ARG A 75 -17.02 19.58 -3.30
N PRO A 76 -15.79 19.45 -2.82
CA PRO A 76 -14.90 20.58 -2.69
C PRO A 76 -14.52 21.13 -4.08
N ASP A 77 -14.17 22.40 -4.16
CA ASP A 77 -13.61 23.00 -5.36
C ASP A 77 -12.23 22.41 -5.70
N ALA A 78 -11.77 22.65 -6.94
CA ALA A 78 -10.52 22.08 -7.43
C ALA A 78 -9.29 22.52 -6.61
N ALA A 79 -9.27 23.76 -6.12
CA ALA A 79 -8.17 24.27 -5.29
C ALA A 79 -8.13 23.58 -3.93
N THR A 80 -9.29 23.37 -3.32
CA THR A 80 -9.43 22.61 -2.06
C THR A 80 -9.02 21.15 -2.25
N VAL A 81 -9.40 20.51 -3.38
CA VAL A 81 -8.97 19.13 -3.72
C VAL A 81 -7.45 19.07 -3.84
N ALA A 82 -6.84 19.98 -4.60
CA ALA A 82 -5.40 20.01 -4.80
C ALA A 82 -4.63 20.24 -3.49
N SER A 83 -5.10 21.16 -2.65
CA SER A 83 -4.51 21.45 -1.34
C SER A 83 -4.62 20.24 -0.40
N PHE A 84 -5.78 19.60 -0.38
CA PHE A 84 -5.99 18.37 0.42
C PHE A 84 -5.08 17.24 -0.05
N ALA A 85 -5.06 16.96 -1.35
CA ALA A 85 -4.22 15.91 -1.92
C ALA A 85 -2.73 16.14 -1.60
N LYS A 86 -2.26 17.38 -1.73
CA LYS A 86 -0.90 17.76 -1.36
C LYS A 86 -0.62 17.53 0.11
N SER A 87 -1.52 17.95 1.00
CA SER A 87 -1.32 17.78 2.46
C SER A 87 -1.28 16.31 2.89
N VAL A 88 -2.10 15.46 2.26
CA VAL A 88 -2.08 14.00 2.52
C VAL A 88 -0.76 13.40 2.03
N ALA A 89 -0.35 13.69 0.78
CA ALA A 89 0.90 13.18 0.23
C ALA A 89 2.10 13.58 1.09
N GLU A 90 2.25 14.86 1.42
CA GLU A 90 3.36 15.35 2.25
C GLU A 90 3.39 14.72 3.66
N THR A 91 2.22 14.38 4.22
CA THR A 91 2.16 13.73 5.54
C THR A 91 2.58 12.27 5.45
N LEU A 92 2.15 11.57 4.39
CA LEU A 92 2.57 10.19 4.13
C LEU A 92 4.06 10.09 3.79
N ASP A 93 4.57 10.97 2.95
CA ASP A 93 5.99 11.01 2.58
C ASP A 93 6.88 11.24 3.80
N ARG A 94 6.50 12.17 4.68
CA ARG A 94 7.21 12.38 5.95
C ARG A 94 7.22 11.14 6.83
N ALA A 95 6.09 10.46 6.94
CA ALA A 95 6.00 9.23 7.73
C ALA A 95 6.88 8.12 7.13
N ALA A 96 6.87 7.98 5.80
CA ALA A 96 7.70 7.02 5.09
C ALA A 96 9.21 7.30 5.25
N LEU A 97 9.62 8.55 5.26
CA LEU A 97 11.02 8.93 5.51
C LEU A 97 11.48 8.56 6.93
N LEU A 98 10.58 8.66 7.92
CA LEU A 98 10.91 8.31 9.31
C LEU A 98 10.95 6.79 9.54
N LYS A 99 10.20 6.03 8.76
CA LYS A 99 10.16 4.57 8.82
C LYS A 99 10.14 4.00 7.40
N PRO A 100 11.27 3.98 6.71
CA PRO A 100 11.34 3.43 5.36
C PRO A 100 10.95 1.95 5.36
N ASP A 101 10.00 1.59 4.52
CA ASP A 101 9.60 0.20 4.28
C ASP A 101 9.52 -0.03 2.76
N PRO A 102 10.65 -0.38 2.13
CA PRO A 102 10.68 -0.64 0.69
C PRO A 102 9.92 -1.91 0.31
N GLY A 103 9.34 -2.61 1.28
CA GLY A 103 8.80 -3.93 1.09
C GLY A 103 9.89 -4.99 0.95
N ALA A 104 9.49 -6.24 0.94
CA ALA A 104 10.36 -7.37 0.66
C ALA A 104 9.84 -8.08 -0.60
N PRO A 105 10.69 -8.30 -1.62
CA PRO A 105 10.27 -9.11 -2.76
C PRO A 105 9.95 -10.52 -2.27
N MET A 106 8.78 -11.02 -2.65
CA MET A 106 8.42 -12.40 -2.33
C MET A 106 9.29 -13.37 -3.12
N PRO A 107 9.75 -14.48 -2.49
CA PRO A 107 10.42 -15.55 -3.24
C PRO A 107 9.49 -16.07 -4.33
N HIS A 108 10.00 -16.16 -5.54
CA HIS A 108 9.27 -16.70 -6.68
C HIS A 108 10.17 -17.62 -7.51
N ARG A 109 9.57 -18.49 -8.33
CA ARG A 109 10.32 -19.26 -9.31
C ARG A 109 10.77 -18.35 -10.45
N LEU A 110 11.80 -18.75 -11.15
CA LEU A 110 12.20 -18.06 -12.38
C LEU A 110 11.09 -18.19 -13.44
N ASN A 111 10.85 -17.12 -14.21
CA ASN A 111 10.07 -17.19 -15.41
C ASN A 111 10.87 -17.87 -16.53
N ARG A 112 10.24 -18.12 -17.69
CA ARG A 112 10.88 -18.82 -18.83
C ARG A 112 12.15 -18.13 -19.32
N MET A 113 12.15 -16.81 -19.36
CA MET A 113 13.30 -16.01 -19.81
C MET A 113 14.42 -16.03 -18.79
N GLU A 114 14.08 -15.80 -17.52
CA GLU A 114 15.04 -15.85 -16.41
C GLU A 114 15.68 -17.23 -16.29
N TYR A 115 14.90 -18.30 -16.46
CA TYR A 115 15.44 -19.66 -16.47
C TYR A 115 16.43 -19.89 -17.63
N SER A 116 16.10 -19.46 -18.83
CA SER A 116 17.00 -19.56 -19.98
C SER A 116 18.29 -18.77 -19.78
N ASN A 117 18.18 -17.56 -19.22
CA ASN A 117 19.34 -16.72 -18.89
C ASN A 117 20.20 -17.37 -17.81
N ALA A 118 19.60 -17.93 -16.76
CA ALA A 118 20.33 -18.62 -15.70
C ALA A 118 21.11 -19.83 -16.23
N VAL A 119 20.51 -20.64 -17.12
CA VAL A 119 21.19 -21.76 -17.75
C VAL A 119 22.35 -21.28 -18.60
N ARG A 120 22.17 -20.26 -19.41
CA ARG A 120 23.25 -19.66 -20.20
C ARG A 120 24.40 -19.17 -19.33
N ASP A 121 24.07 -18.41 -18.27
CA ASP A 121 25.08 -17.73 -17.44
C ASP A 121 25.84 -18.70 -16.52
N LEU A 122 25.21 -19.78 -16.06
CA LEU A 122 25.83 -20.78 -15.21
C LEU A 122 26.59 -21.86 -15.99
N LEU A 123 26.05 -22.27 -17.15
CA LEU A 123 26.60 -23.42 -17.89
C LEU A 123 27.31 -23.02 -19.18
N ALA A 124 27.30 -21.73 -19.53
CA ALA A 124 27.82 -21.20 -20.80
C ALA A 124 27.17 -21.88 -22.05
N LEU A 125 25.93 -22.33 -21.92
CA LEU A 125 25.15 -22.96 -22.99
C LEU A 125 24.23 -21.93 -23.63
N ASP A 126 24.43 -21.64 -24.90
CA ASP A 126 23.53 -20.76 -25.67
C ASP A 126 22.30 -21.51 -26.13
N THR A 127 21.48 -21.94 -25.17
CA THR A 127 20.23 -22.63 -25.39
C THR A 127 19.09 -21.85 -24.74
N GLN A 128 17.86 -22.08 -25.16
CA GLN A 128 16.67 -21.45 -24.59
C GLN A 128 15.70 -22.52 -24.01
N PRO A 129 16.11 -23.23 -22.96
CA PRO A 129 15.31 -24.33 -22.41
C PRO A 129 13.98 -23.85 -21.82
N GLY A 130 13.87 -22.58 -21.43
CA GLY A 130 12.61 -21.98 -20.99
C GLY A 130 11.49 -22.04 -22.02
N LEU A 131 11.81 -22.12 -23.33
CA LEU A 131 10.79 -22.25 -24.37
C LEU A 131 10.04 -23.59 -24.33
N GLN A 132 10.61 -24.61 -23.70
CA GLN A 132 9.99 -25.93 -23.52
C GLN A 132 9.08 -25.97 -22.27
N LEU A 133 9.12 -24.95 -21.41
CA LEU A 133 8.27 -24.85 -20.23
C LEU A 133 6.90 -24.27 -20.60
N PRO A 134 5.86 -24.55 -19.80
CA PRO A 134 4.57 -23.89 -19.95
C PRO A 134 4.71 -22.36 -19.93
N VAL A 135 3.81 -21.68 -20.63
CA VAL A 135 3.78 -20.21 -20.63
C VAL A 135 3.47 -19.70 -19.22
N ASP A 136 4.23 -18.70 -18.77
CA ASP A 136 3.99 -18.05 -17.51
C ASP A 136 2.73 -17.18 -17.56
N GLU A 137 2.00 -17.13 -16.46
CA GLU A 137 0.92 -16.16 -16.30
C GLU A 137 1.52 -14.75 -16.25
N SER A 138 0.86 -13.81 -16.88
CA SER A 138 1.27 -12.40 -16.86
C SER A 138 0.21 -11.54 -16.18
N GLY A 139 0.66 -10.55 -15.41
CA GLY A 139 -0.20 -9.56 -14.78
C GLY A 139 0.29 -8.14 -15.12
N PHE A 140 -0.65 -7.26 -15.46
CA PHE A 140 -0.34 -5.87 -15.84
C PHE A 140 0.73 -5.73 -16.96
N GLY A 141 0.86 -6.74 -17.81
CA GLY A 141 1.86 -6.78 -18.88
C GLY A 141 3.24 -7.30 -18.48
N PHE A 142 3.41 -7.79 -17.25
CA PHE A 142 4.66 -8.35 -16.74
C PHE A 142 4.51 -9.84 -16.45
N ASP A 143 5.52 -10.63 -16.78
CA ASP A 143 5.59 -12.08 -16.54
C ASP A 143 6.57 -12.45 -15.42
N ASN A 144 7.11 -11.47 -14.72
CA ASN A 144 8.06 -11.63 -13.61
C ASN A 144 7.51 -11.17 -12.25
N MET A 145 6.18 -11.13 -12.10
CA MET A 145 5.55 -10.78 -10.82
C MET A 145 5.55 -11.97 -9.87
N ALA A 146 6.08 -11.79 -8.67
CA ALA A 146 6.20 -12.83 -7.66
C ALA A 146 4.85 -13.50 -7.31
N ASP A 147 3.76 -12.72 -7.27
CA ASP A 147 2.41 -13.22 -6.97
C ASP A 147 1.89 -14.22 -8.02
N LEU A 148 2.37 -14.13 -9.26
CA LEU A 148 1.98 -15.00 -10.36
C LEU A 148 2.95 -16.18 -10.54
N LEU A 149 4.21 -16.00 -10.16
CA LEU A 149 5.26 -17.00 -10.25
C LEU A 149 5.36 -17.87 -8.99
N SER A 150 4.22 -18.28 -8.45
CA SER A 150 4.18 -19.14 -7.28
C SER A 150 4.77 -20.53 -7.58
N MET A 151 5.42 -21.13 -6.58
CA MET A 151 5.86 -22.52 -6.67
C MET A 151 4.69 -23.44 -6.37
N SER A 152 4.28 -24.26 -7.34
CA SER A 152 3.26 -25.26 -7.07
C SER A 152 3.80 -26.34 -6.11
N PRO A 153 2.96 -26.92 -5.24
CA PRO A 153 3.35 -28.03 -4.37
C PRO A 153 3.92 -29.25 -5.15
N MET A 154 3.55 -29.39 -6.42
CA MET A 154 4.04 -30.42 -7.30
C MET A 154 5.48 -30.16 -7.79
N ALA A 155 5.85 -28.91 -8.03
CA ALA A 155 7.21 -28.53 -8.38
C ALA A 155 8.18 -28.76 -7.20
N CYS A 156 7.77 -28.47 -5.96
CA CYS A 156 8.56 -28.76 -4.76
C CYS A 156 8.81 -30.26 -4.55
N ARG A 157 7.87 -31.14 -4.93
CA ARG A 157 8.07 -32.60 -4.80
C ARG A 157 9.03 -33.17 -5.83
N LEU A 158 9.15 -32.54 -7.00
CA LEU A 158 10.08 -32.99 -8.05
C LEU A 158 11.52 -32.63 -7.70
N THR A 159 11.75 -31.47 -7.08
CA THR A 159 13.09 -31.04 -6.65
C THR A 159 13.59 -31.86 -5.46
N SER A 160 12.72 -32.25 -4.50
CA SER A 160 13.13 -33.09 -3.36
C SER A 160 13.51 -34.53 -3.75
N ARG A 161 12.96 -35.07 -4.85
CA ARG A 161 13.34 -36.41 -5.35
C ARG A 161 14.65 -36.41 -6.14
N ALA A 162 15.12 -35.25 -6.62
CA ALA A 162 16.39 -35.16 -7.35
C ALA A 162 17.61 -35.10 -6.42
N THR A 163 17.43 -34.77 -5.13
CA THR A 163 18.49 -34.72 -4.13
C THR A 163 18.71 -36.03 -3.37
N ASP A 164 17.82 -37.02 -3.55
CA ASP A 164 17.92 -38.34 -2.89
C ASP A 164 18.54 -39.43 -3.79
N ARG A 165 19.27 -39.04 -4.84
CA ARG A 165 20.08 -39.92 -5.69
C ARG A 165 21.50 -39.39 -5.76
#